data_117a1a7a07dc2f4ccd73402e404e75a7
#
_entry.id   117a1a7a07dc2f4ccd73402e404e75a7
#
_cell.length_a   1.000
_cell.length_b   1.000
_cell.length_c   1.000
_cell.angle_alpha   90.00
_cell.angle_beta   90.00
_cell.angle_gamma   90.00
#
_symmetry.space_group_name_H-M   'P 1'
#
loop_
_entity.id
_entity.type
_entity.pdbx_description
1 polymer ?
#
loop_
_entity_poly.entity_id
_entity_poly.type
_entity_poly.pdbx_seq_one_letter_code
_entity_poly.pdbx_strand_id
1 'polypeptide(L)'
;MKNIFNSVNLILVGVLVFFIFLFYIPAINAHGATPQLTTQPQAASCESNRTVQVTGTALINVTPDRALVQLGVQSNGVTVDAVQNTNTLAIQRVITALKLQGVEPKDIATDLYVIEPVYENYDSLYIKGYRIYNTVAVTVRDISKTSAIVSAALVAGANQVNNVGFYTSELRKYRDQARELAITAAKEKAQALANAAGAETDCVLNISENTWSYYNGWWYGSGRDSNLWTQNTVQNVTPSDLGNSSEGDEPISLGQISVKAQVSATYGLK
;
A
#
# COMPACT_ATOMS: atom_id res chain seq x y z
N MET A 1 16.61 -23.43 -66.27
CA MET A 1 15.66 -24.51 -66.01
C MET A 1 16.32 -25.82 -65.54
N LYS A 2 17.56 -25.84 -65.05
CA LYS A 2 18.26 -27.08 -64.66
C LYS A 2 18.36 -27.29 -63.13
N ASN A 3 17.99 -26.31 -62.32
CA ASN A 3 18.15 -26.38 -60.85
C ASN A 3 16.85 -26.68 -60.07
N ILE A 4 15.72 -26.73 -60.73
CA ILE A 4 14.42 -27.02 -60.07
C ILE A 4 14.18 -28.54 -59.95
N PHE A 5 14.75 -29.32 -60.87
CA PHE A 5 14.58 -30.78 -60.86
C PHE A 5 15.37 -31.54 -59.77
N ASN A 6 16.46 -30.92 -59.27
CA ASN A 6 17.26 -31.54 -58.22
C ASN A 6 16.66 -31.35 -56.81
N SER A 7 15.89 -30.28 -56.59
CA SER A 7 15.31 -29.99 -55.27
C SER A 7 14.04 -30.84 -55.01
N VAL A 8 13.29 -31.17 -56.07
CA VAL A 8 12.07 -31.96 -55.96
C VAL A 8 12.41 -33.44 -55.65
N ASN A 9 13.48 -33.97 -56.27
CA ASN A 9 13.94 -35.35 -55.99
C ASN A 9 14.51 -35.49 -54.58
N LEU A 10 15.14 -34.47 -54.01
CA LEU A 10 15.66 -34.53 -52.65
C LEU A 10 14.56 -34.55 -51.60
N ILE A 11 13.46 -33.83 -51.84
CA ILE A 11 12.31 -33.79 -50.94
C ILE A 11 11.54 -35.12 -51.00
N LEU A 12 11.41 -35.71 -52.19
CA LEU A 12 10.70 -37.01 -52.36
C LEU A 12 11.43 -38.16 -51.69
N VAL A 13 12.76 -38.20 -51.74
CA VAL A 13 13.59 -39.19 -51.03
C VAL A 13 13.54 -38.97 -49.52
N GLY A 14 13.53 -37.73 -49.03
CA GLY A 14 13.40 -37.40 -47.60
C GLY A 14 12.07 -37.89 -47.01
N VAL A 15 10.98 -37.71 -47.73
CA VAL A 15 9.64 -38.14 -47.28
C VAL A 15 9.53 -39.68 -47.27
N LEU A 16 10.15 -40.38 -48.24
CA LEU A 16 10.11 -41.83 -48.30
C LEU A 16 10.96 -42.50 -47.20
N VAL A 17 12.08 -41.90 -46.82
CA VAL A 17 12.90 -42.38 -45.69
C VAL A 17 12.21 -42.11 -44.36
N PHE A 18 11.46 -41.00 -44.22
CA PHE A 18 10.69 -40.71 -43.01
C PHE A 18 9.53 -41.67 -42.80
N PHE A 19 8.87 -42.12 -43.87
CA PHE A 19 7.80 -43.13 -43.79
C PHE A 19 8.30 -44.54 -43.47
N ILE A 20 9.51 -44.91 -43.87
CA ILE A 20 10.10 -46.23 -43.55
C ILE A 20 10.52 -46.30 -42.07
N PHE A 21 10.88 -45.17 -41.45
CA PHE A 21 11.23 -45.11 -40.01
C PHE A 21 10.02 -45.22 -39.09
N LEU A 22 8.81 -44.94 -39.59
CA LEU A 22 7.55 -45.03 -38.80
C LEU A 22 7.01 -46.48 -38.66
N PHE A 23 7.49 -47.43 -39.44
CA PHE A 23 7.02 -48.81 -39.39
C PHE A 23 7.98 -49.81 -38.70
N TYR A 24 9.15 -49.35 -38.22
CA TYR A 24 10.06 -50.19 -37.47
C TYR A 24 10.01 -49.82 -35.98
N ILE A 25 8.88 -50.12 -35.31
CA ILE A 25 8.82 -50.13 -33.86
C ILE A 25 9.07 -51.55 -33.40
N PRO A 26 10.22 -51.89 -32.78
CA PRO A 26 10.38 -53.18 -32.16
C PRO A 26 9.36 -53.31 -31.03
N ALA A 27 8.58 -54.38 -31.02
CA ALA A 27 7.68 -54.71 -29.93
C ALA A 27 8.49 -54.91 -28.64
N ILE A 28 8.56 -53.88 -27.84
CA ILE A 28 9.12 -53.95 -26.48
C ILE A 28 8.06 -54.68 -25.65
N ASN A 29 8.33 -55.92 -25.27
CA ASN A 29 7.55 -56.63 -24.27
C ASN A 29 7.57 -55.85 -22.98
N ALA A 30 6.57 -55.03 -22.73
CA ALA A 30 6.33 -54.40 -21.46
C ALA A 30 5.92 -55.46 -20.45
N HIS A 31 6.87 -55.93 -19.67
CA HIS A 31 6.54 -56.64 -18.43
C HIS A 31 5.75 -55.68 -17.58
N GLY A 32 4.52 -56.05 -17.25
CA GLY A 32 3.58 -55.27 -16.47
C GLY A 32 4.17 -54.86 -15.11
N ALA A 33 4.72 -53.65 -15.05
CA ALA A 33 4.81 -52.95 -13.81
C ALA A 33 3.41 -52.38 -13.52
N THR A 34 2.71 -53.00 -12.59
CA THR A 34 1.51 -52.41 -12.00
C THR A 34 1.87 -50.98 -11.55
N PRO A 35 1.13 -49.95 -12.01
CA PRO A 35 1.36 -48.62 -11.46
C PRO A 35 1.07 -48.71 -9.97
N GLN A 36 2.13 -48.59 -9.13
CA GLN A 36 1.95 -48.26 -7.75
C GLN A 36 1.22 -46.92 -7.73
N LEU A 37 -0.07 -46.97 -7.37
CA LEU A 37 -0.76 -45.74 -6.93
C LEU A 37 0.07 -45.20 -5.77
N THR A 38 0.91 -44.19 -6.06
CA THR A 38 1.41 -43.32 -5.04
C THR A 38 0.17 -42.68 -4.42
N THR A 39 -0.20 -43.16 -3.24
CA THR A 39 -1.15 -42.47 -2.37
C THR A 39 -0.61 -41.07 -2.19
N GLN A 40 -1.07 -40.12 -3.00
CA GLN A 40 -0.95 -38.70 -2.67
C GLN A 40 -1.50 -38.56 -1.25
N PRO A 41 -0.78 -37.88 -0.35
CA PRO A 41 -1.34 -37.57 0.95
C PRO A 41 -2.65 -36.84 0.70
N GLN A 42 -3.74 -37.53 0.99
CA GLN A 42 -5.09 -36.97 0.89
C GLN A 42 -5.11 -35.80 1.87
N ALA A 43 -5.14 -34.58 1.33
CA ALA A 43 -5.33 -33.40 2.15
C ALA A 43 -6.57 -33.68 2.99
N ALA A 44 -6.40 -33.67 4.31
CA ALA A 44 -7.49 -33.93 5.24
C ALA A 44 -8.65 -33.03 4.86
N SER A 45 -9.73 -33.61 4.34
CA SER A 45 -10.94 -32.88 3.98
C SER A 45 -11.56 -32.40 5.28
N CYS A 46 -11.51 -31.08 5.49
CA CYS A 46 -12.21 -30.43 6.58
C CYS A 46 -13.69 -30.38 6.28
N GLU A 47 -14.41 -31.43 6.58
CA GLU A 47 -15.87 -31.47 6.48
C GLU A 47 -16.45 -31.38 7.91
N SER A 48 -16.87 -30.19 8.30
CA SER A 48 -17.60 -30.01 9.56
C SER A 48 -18.92 -29.32 9.29
N ASN A 49 -20.02 -29.96 9.69
CA ASN A 49 -21.36 -29.38 9.64
C ASN A 49 -21.59 -28.35 10.76
N ARG A 50 -20.70 -28.29 11.75
CA ARG A 50 -20.72 -27.32 12.85
C ARG A 50 -19.54 -26.40 12.71
N THR A 51 -19.78 -25.10 12.80
CA THR A 51 -18.73 -24.11 12.59
C THR A 51 -18.78 -23.01 13.63
N VAL A 52 -17.63 -22.39 13.90
CA VAL A 52 -17.53 -21.14 14.65
C VAL A 52 -16.89 -20.09 13.75
N GLN A 53 -17.56 -18.94 13.62
CA GLN A 53 -17.04 -17.79 12.90
C GLN A 53 -16.63 -16.70 13.89
N VAL A 54 -15.44 -16.18 13.72
CA VAL A 54 -14.84 -15.18 14.60
C VAL A 54 -14.13 -14.10 13.79
N THR A 55 -13.95 -12.96 14.43
CA THR A 55 -13.09 -11.89 13.92
C THR A 55 -12.00 -11.62 14.93
N GLY A 56 -10.75 -11.69 14.48
CA GLY A 56 -9.57 -11.23 15.19
C GLY A 56 -9.14 -9.86 14.71
N THR A 57 -8.72 -9.02 15.63
CA THR A 57 -8.21 -7.67 15.33
C THR A 57 -6.88 -7.47 16.06
N ALA A 58 -5.92 -6.86 15.38
CA ALA A 58 -4.66 -6.46 16.00
C ALA A 58 -4.33 -5.01 15.65
N LEU A 59 -3.63 -4.35 16.56
CA LEU A 59 -3.15 -2.99 16.42
C LEU A 59 -1.67 -2.96 16.80
N ILE A 60 -0.84 -2.41 15.90
CA ILE A 60 0.58 -2.19 16.16
C ILE A 60 0.82 -0.68 16.14
N ASN A 61 1.33 -0.14 17.25
CA ASN A 61 1.75 1.25 17.33
C ASN A 61 3.20 1.35 16.92
N VAL A 62 3.48 2.27 15.99
CA VAL A 62 4.78 2.44 15.35
C VAL A 62 5.19 3.90 15.41
N THR A 63 6.45 4.16 15.77
CA THR A 63 7.03 5.48 15.60
C THR A 63 7.27 5.74 14.11
N PRO A 64 6.76 6.85 13.55
CA PRO A 64 7.00 7.18 12.16
C PRO A 64 8.48 7.48 11.90
N ASP A 65 8.95 7.19 10.68
CA ASP A 65 10.32 7.47 10.23
C ASP A 65 10.34 8.39 9.01
N ARG A 66 9.18 8.84 8.55
CA ARG A 66 9.00 9.74 7.40
C ARG A 66 7.88 10.72 7.68
N ALA A 67 8.00 11.92 7.08
CA ALA A 67 6.89 12.85 6.97
C ALA A 67 6.61 13.18 5.50
N LEU A 68 5.35 13.40 5.18
CA LEU A 68 4.91 14.02 3.94
C LEU A 68 4.37 15.41 4.28
N VAL A 69 4.99 16.41 3.70
CA VAL A 69 4.59 17.81 3.87
C VAL A 69 4.05 18.32 2.55
N GLN A 70 2.83 18.84 2.54
CA GLN A 70 2.21 19.47 1.37
C GLN A 70 2.20 20.99 1.56
N LEU A 71 3.02 21.67 0.77
CA LEU A 71 3.23 23.11 0.81
C LEU A 71 2.60 23.76 -0.41
N GLY A 72 1.73 24.73 -0.22
CA GLY A 72 1.06 25.46 -1.30
C GLY A 72 1.68 26.82 -1.54
N VAL A 73 1.73 27.18 -2.83
CA VAL A 73 2.02 28.53 -3.33
C VAL A 73 0.81 29.00 -4.10
N GLN A 74 -0.03 29.79 -3.46
CA GLN A 74 -1.14 30.47 -4.10
C GLN A 74 -0.66 31.83 -4.63
N SER A 75 -0.95 32.13 -5.89
CA SER A 75 -0.63 33.39 -6.54
C SER A 75 -1.85 33.96 -7.26
N ASN A 76 -1.95 35.28 -7.33
CA ASN A 76 -3.00 35.98 -8.05
C ASN A 76 -2.37 36.92 -9.10
N GLY A 77 -3.05 37.15 -10.22
CA GLY A 77 -2.62 38.05 -11.27
C GLY A 77 -3.78 38.48 -12.15
N VAL A 78 -3.63 39.62 -12.82
CA VAL A 78 -4.65 40.17 -13.74
C VAL A 78 -4.74 39.36 -15.03
N THR A 79 -3.59 38.80 -15.48
CA THR A 79 -3.49 37.97 -16.67
C THR A 79 -2.91 36.60 -16.33
N VAL A 80 -3.14 35.60 -17.19
CA VAL A 80 -2.58 34.25 -17.02
C VAL A 80 -1.06 34.30 -16.96
N ASP A 81 -0.41 35.05 -17.85
CA ASP A 81 1.06 35.16 -17.91
C ASP A 81 1.61 35.79 -16.60
N ALA A 82 0.96 36.85 -16.12
CA ALA A 82 1.40 37.51 -14.87
C ALA A 82 1.33 36.58 -13.67
N VAL A 83 0.23 35.82 -13.51
CA VAL A 83 0.08 34.91 -12.39
C VAL A 83 1.02 33.70 -12.52
N GLN A 84 1.27 33.20 -13.74
CA GLN A 84 2.23 32.11 -13.98
C GLN A 84 3.66 32.52 -13.63
N ASN A 85 4.11 33.70 -14.10
CA ASN A 85 5.44 34.20 -13.79
C ASN A 85 5.63 34.39 -12.27
N THR A 86 4.66 34.99 -11.59
CA THR A 86 4.71 35.19 -10.14
C THR A 86 4.80 33.85 -9.40
N ASN A 87 3.95 32.87 -9.79
CA ASN A 87 3.93 31.55 -9.14
C ASN A 87 5.24 30.80 -9.40
N THR A 88 5.75 30.82 -10.64
CA THR A 88 7.00 30.15 -11.02
C THR A 88 8.18 30.67 -10.19
N LEU A 89 8.30 31.98 -10.03
CA LEU A 89 9.36 32.56 -9.20
C LEU A 89 9.23 32.19 -7.72
N ALA A 90 8.01 32.15 -7.20
CA ALA A 90 7.77 31.77 -5.81
C ALA A 90 8.09 30.29 -5.56
N ILE A 91 7.61 29.39 -6.44
CA ILE A 91 7.85 27.96 -6.28
C ILE A 91 9.34 27.60 -6.44
N GLN A 92 10.07 28.29 -7.31
CA GLN A 92 11.52 28.11 -7.46
C GLN A 92 12.27 28.47 -6.17
N ARG A 93 11.89 29.56 -5.50
CA ARG A 93 12.47 29.93 -4.19
C ARG A 93 12.17 28.88 -3.15
N VAL A 94 10.92 28.39 -3.08
CA VAL A 94 10.52 27.33 -2.14
C VAL A 94 11.35 26.07 -2.38
N ILE A 95 11.44 25.60 -3.63
CA ILE A 95 12.22 24.38 -3.97
C ILE A 95 13.70 24.58 -3.62
N THR A 96 14.25 25.77 -3.84
CA THR A 96 15.64 26.07 -3.47
C THR A 96 15.83 26.02 -1.96
N ALA A 97 14.91 26.61 -1.19
CA ALA A 97 14.97 26.57 0.27
C ALA A 97 14.87 25.14 0.81
N LEU A 98 13.99 24.31 0.24
CA LEU A 98 13.87 22.88 0.59
C LEU A 98 15.18 22.13 0.37
N LYS A 99 15.83 22.34 -0.78
CA LYS A 99 17.14 21.75 -1.09
C LYS A 99 18.23 22.18 -0.12
N LEU A 100 18.24 23.45 0.30
CA LEU A 100 19.18 23.96 1.30
C LEU A 100 18.96 23.32 2.68
N GLN A 101 17.73 22.88 3.00
CA GLN A 101 17.43 22.09 4.20
C GLN A 101 17.81 20.60 4.07
N GLY A 102 18.40 20.20 2.95
CA GLY A 102 18.85 18.83 2.71
C GLY A 102 17.77 17.91 2.11
N VAL A 103 16.65 18.46 1.62
CA VAL A 103 15.66 17.66 0.88
C VAL A 103 16.20 17.34 -0.50
N GLU A 104 16.24 16.04 -0.85
CA GLU A 104 16.71 15.60 -2.15
C GLU A 104 15.70 15.91 -3.27
N PRO A 105 16.14 16.22 -4.50
CA PRO A 105 15.23 16.53 -5.61
C PRO A 105 14.17 15.46 -5.89
N LYS A 106 14.51 14.18 -5.69
CA LYS A 106 13.59 13.05 -5.86
C LYS A 106 12.46 12.99 -4.83
N ASP A 107 12.64 13.69 -3.70
CA ASP A 107 11.69 13.76 -2.60
C ASP A 107 10.80 15.01 -2.69
N ILE A 108 10.90 15.78 -3.78
CA ILE A 108 10.09 16.98 -4.07
C ILE A 108 9.30 16.70 -5.36
N ALA A 109 7.98 16.71 -5.28
CA ALA A 109 7.10 16.51 -6.42
C ALA A 109 6.00 17.58 -6.44
N THR A 110 5.55 17.95 -7.64
CA THR A 110 4.31 18.73 -7.75
C THR A 110 3.13 17.80 -7.55
N ASP A 111 2.27 18.13 -6.60
CA ASP A 111 1.08 17.37 -6.23
C ASP A 111 -0.16 17.91 -6.95
N LEU A 112 -0.31 19.24 -6.96
CA LEU A 112 -1.43 19.93 -7.59
C LEU A 112 -0.95 21.19 -8.31
N TYR A 113 -1.44 21.41 -9.54
CA TYR A 113 -1.26 22.66 -10.25
C TYR A 113 -2.57 23.03 -10.96
N VAL A 114 -3.24 24.07 -10.48
CA VAL A 114 -4.53 24.53 -11.00
C VAL A 114 -4.46 26.03 -11.27
N ILE A 115 -4.97 26.45 -12.42
CA ILE A 115 -5.21 27.86 -12.77
C ILE A 115 -6.71 28.03 -12.90
N GLU A 116 -7.27 28.98 -12.17
CA GLU A 116 -8.69 29.29 -12.24
C GLU A 116 -8.93 30.80 -12.46
N PRO A 117 -10.00 31.16 -13.20
CA PRO A 117 -10.43 32.55 -13.27
C PRO A 117 -11.01 33.01 -11.94
N VAL A 118 -10.75 34.25 -11.59
CA VAL A 118 -11.38 34.94 -10.47
C VAL A 118 -12.40 35.92 -11.05
N TYR A 119 -13.68 35.71 -10.76
CA TYR A 119 -14.73 36.55 -11.23
C TYR A 119 -14.99 37.74 -10.27
N GLU A 120 -15.40 38.88 -10.82
CA GLU A 120 -15.79 40.03 -10.02
C GLU A 120 -17.10 39.73 -9.25
N ASN A 121 -18.06 39.14 -9.97
CA ASN A 121 -19.23 38.51 -9.39
C ASN A 121 -19.58 37.26 -10.22
N TYR A 122 -20.25 36.28 -9.59
CA TYR A 122 -20.60 35.04 -10.25
C TYR A 122 -21.80 35.21 -11.25
N ASP A 123 -22.60 36.22 -11.08
CA ASP A 123 -23.78 36.43 -11.94
C ASP A 123 -23.40 36.96 -13.33
N SER A 124 -22.41 37.83 -13.41
CA SER A 124 -21.96 38.41 -14.67
C SER A 124 -20.87 37.63 -15.37
N LEU A 125 -20.22 36.65 -14.70
CA LEU A 125 -19.05 35.90 -15.17
C LEU A 125 -17.91 36.80 -15.71
N TYR A 126 -17.83 38.03 -15.23
CA TYR A 126 -16.76 38.97 -15.60
C TYR A 126 -15.47 38.58 -14.88
N ILE A 127 -14.43 38.23 -15.67
CA ILE A 127 -13.14 37.78 -15.14
C ILE A 127 -12.36 39.01 -14.66
N LYS A 128 -12.09 39.09 -13.37
CA LYS A 128 -11.28 40.11 -12.72
C LYS A 128 -9.78 39.80 -12.77
N GLY A 129 -9.44 38.52 -12.85
CA GLY A 129 -8.07 38.03 -12.86
C GLY A 129 -8.00 36.50 -12.81
N TYR A 130 -6.81 36.03 -12.49
CA TYR A 130 -6.55 34.59 -12.40
C TYR A 130 -5.83 34.25 -11.11
N ARG A 131 -6.04 33.03 -10.65
CA ARG A 131 -5.41 32.47 -9.46
C ARG A 131 -4.75 31.14 -9.81
N ILE A 132 -3.57 30.91 -9.25
CA ILE A 132 -2.88 29.63 -9.31
C ILE A 132 -2.82 29.04 -7.90
N TYR A 133 -3.16 27.76 -7.81
CA TYR A 133 -2.82 26.89 -6.71
C TYR A 133 -1.75 25.91 -7.18
N ASN A 134 -0.58 25.97 -6.57
CA ASN A 134 0.54 25.09 -6.86
C ASN A 134 1.02 24.46 -5.57
N THR A 135 0.75 23.17 -5.40
CA THR A 135 1.12 22.40 -4.21
C THR A 135 2.31 21.50 -4.51
N VAL A 136 3.31 21.56 -3.65
CA VAL A 136 4.48 20.68 -3.67
C VAL A 136 4.36 19.69 -2.54
N ALA A 137 4.47 18.42 -2.84
CA ALA A 137 4.60 17.34 -1.87
C ALA A 137 6.08 17.07 -1.60
N VAL A 138 6.45 17.07 -0.32
CA VAL A 138 7.83 16.92 0.14
C VAL A 138 7.92 15.72 1.07
N THR A 139 8.71 14.72 0.68
CA THR A 139 9.03 13.59 1.56
C THR A 139 10.21 13.96 2.45
N VAL A 140 9.97 14.06 3.74
CA VAL A 140 10.99 14.35 4.77
C VAL A 140 11.46 13.02 5.34
N ARG A 141 12.75 12.68 5.11
CA ARG A 141 13.36 11.44 5.60
C ARG A 141 13.89 11.54 7.03
N ASP A 142 14.26 12.73 7.44
CA ASP A 142 14.65 13.05 8.81
C ASP A 142 13.52 13.86 9.44
N ILE A 143 12.63 13.16 10.15
CA ILE A 143 11.41 13.73 10.70
C ILE A 143 11.68 14.84 11.72
N SER A 144 12.86 14.83 12.37
CA SER A 144 13.27 15.90 13.31
C SER A 144 13.40 17.27 12.64
N LYS A 145 13.60 17.29 11.31
CA LYS A 145 13.72 18.52 10.51
C LYS A 145 12.40 19.03 9.95
N THR A 146 11.28 18.33 10.21
CA THR A 146 9.99 18.69 9.60
C THR A 146 9.59 20.14 9.86
N SER A 147 9.69 20.59 11.11
CA SER A 147 9.36 21.96 11.51
C SER A 147 10.26 23.00 10.83
N ALA A 148 11.56 22.75 10.78
CA ALA A 148 12.54 23.62 10.11
C ALA A 148 12.29 23.71 8.59
N ILE A 149 11.97 22.59 7.95
CA ILE A 149 11.64 22.50 6.51
C ILE A 149 10.39 23.31 6.19
N VAL A 150 9.33 23.17 7.00
CA VAL A 150 8.09 23.94 6.84
C VAL A 150 8.37 25.44 7.00
N SER A 151 9.09 25.83 8.05
CA SER A 151 9.43 27.23 8.31
C SER A 151 10.26 27.84 7.18
N ALA A 152 11.27 27.11 6.69
CA ALA A 152 12.10 27.56 5.58
C ALA A 152 11.30 27.76 4.28
N ALA A 153 10.34 26.88 4.00
CA ALA A 153 9.47 26.98 2.84
C ALA A 153 8.53 28.20 2.93
N LEU A 154 7.96 28.47 4.11
CA LEU A 154 7.09 29.62 4.34
C LEU A 154 7.88 30.94 4.16
N VAL A 155 9.08 31.04 4.71
CA VAL A 155 9.97 32.20 4.52
C VAL A 155 10.35 32.39 3.04
N ALA A 156 10.50 31.29 2.28
CA ALA A 156 10.84 31.34 0.86
C ALA A 156 9.68 31.73 -0.06
N GLY A 157 8.43 31.73 0.46
CA GLY A 157 7.25 32.16 -0.29
C GLY A 157 6.14 31.14 -0.45
N ALA A 158 6.21 29.97 0.20
CA ALA A 158 5.04 29.15 0.43
C ALA A 158 4.07 29.93 1.36
N ASN A 159 2.80 29.93 1.02
CA ASN A 159 1.79 30.65 1.79
C ASN A 159 0.64 29.77 2.29
N GLN A 160 0.78 28.47 2.08
CA GLN A 160 -0.15 27.45 2.58
C GLN A 160 0.64 26.22 3.05
N VAL A 161 0.22 25.65 4.17
CA VAL A 161 0.61 24.31 4.61
C VAL A 161 -0.66 23.48 4.58
N ASN A 162 -0.81 22.67 3.53
CA ASN A 162 -2.05 21.94 3.28
C ASN A 162 -2.13 20.69 4.16
N ASN A 163 -0.98 20.04 4.39
CA ASN A 163 -0.92 18.84 5.22
C ASN A 163 0.51 18.59 5.74
N VAL A 164 0.59 18.00 6.93
CA VAL A 164 1.79 17.39 7.48
C VAL A 164 1.37 16.03 8.03
N GLY A 165 1.70 14.96 7.31
CA GLY A 165 1.38 13.60 7.68
C GLY A 165 2.64 12.80 8.00
N PHE A 166 2.59 12.01 9.07
CA PHE A 166 3.67 11.11 9.44
C PHE A 166 3.34 9.67 9.04
N TYR A 167 4.35 8.93 8.58
CA TYR A 167 4.19 7.54 8.15
C TYR A 167 5.46 6.73 8.37
N THR A 168 5.39 5.43 8.14
CA THR A 168 6.54 4.54 8.20
C THR A 168 6.92 4.02 6.82
N SER A 169 8.22 3.99 6.51
CA SER A 169 8.73 3.36 5.29
C SER A 169 8.59 1.84 5.31
N GLU A 170 8.44 1.22 6.49
CA GLU A 170 8.29 -0.22 6.68
C GLU A 170 6.83 -0.68 6.83
N LEU A 171 5.88 0.05 6.27
CA LEU A 171 4.43 -0.23 6.42
C LEU A 171 4.08 -1.69 6.09
N ARG A 172 4.71 -2.29 5.08
CA ARG A 172 4.49 -3.69 4.71
C ARG A 172 4.83 -4.64 5.86
N LYS A 173 5.98 -4.47 6.49
CA LYS A 173 6.44 -5.27 7.62
C LYS A 173 5.43 -5.21 8.78
N TYR A 174 4.99 -4.01 9.15
CA TYR A 174 4.04 -3.83 10.24
C TYR A 174 2.64 -4.36 9.91
N ARG A 175 2.24 -4.31 8.64
CA ARG A 175 1.01 -4.96 8.18
C ARG A 175 1.08 -6.47 8.33
N ASP A 176 2.19 -7.08 7.92
CA ASP A 176 2.37 -8.52 8.01
C ASP A 176 2.36 -8.97 9.48
N GLN A 177 3.01 -8.24 10.37
CA GLN A 177 2.96 -8.47 11.81
C GLN A 177 1.54 -8.30 12.38
N ALA A 178 0.82 -7.26 11.97
CA ALA A 178 -0.55 -7.05 12.42
C ALA A 178 -1.50 -8.18 11.95
N ARG A 179 -1.31 -8.71 10.73
CA ARG A 179 -2.06 -9.87 10.23
C ARG A 179 -1.82 -11.11 11.06
N GLU A 180 -0.57 -11.41 11.36
CA GLU A 180 -0.19 -12.56 12.16
C GLU A 180 -0.86 -12.51 13.56
N LEU A 181 -0.79 -11.35 14.20
CA LEU A 181 -1.46 -11.13 15.49
C LEU A 181 -2.98 -11.22 15.37
N ALA A 182 -3.58 -10.70 14.30
CA ALA A 182 -5.03 -10.77 14.08
C ALA A 182 -5.50 -12.21 13.86
N ILE A 183 -4.73 -13.02 13.12
CA ILE A 183 -5.02 -14.45 12.93
C ILE A 183 -4.91 -15.20 14.26
N THR A 184 -3.88 -14.91 15.05
CA THR A 184 -3.70 -15.50 16.39
C THR A 184 -4.87 -15.16 17.30
N ALA A 185 -5.29 -13.88 17.33
CA ALA A 185 -6.44 -13.44 18.10
C ALA A 185 -7.77 -14.11 17.66
N ALA A 186 -7.95 -14.30 16.34
CA ALA A 186 -9.09 -15.03 15.82
C ALA A 186 -9.09 -16.50 16.26
N LYS A 187 -7.93 -17.17 16.20
CA LYS A 187 -7.78 -18.56 16.61
C LYS A 187 -8.06 -18.74 18.10
N GLU A 188 -7.46 -17.91 18.95
CA GLU A 188 -7.69 -17.95 20.40
C GLU A 188 -9.17 -17.74 20.76
N LYS A 189 -9.82 -16.80 20.09
CA LYS A 189 -11.24 -16.53 20.26
C LYS A 189 -12.11 -17.70 19.84
N ALA A 190 -11.79 -18.34 18.69
CA ALA A 190 -12.50 -19.53 18.22
C ALA A 190 -12.39 -20.68 19.23
N GLN A 191 -11.18 -20.93 19.74
CA GLN A 191 -10.94 -21.96 20.75
C GLN A 191 -11.71 -21.68 22.04
N ALA A 192 -11.69 -20.44 22.53
CA ALA A 192 -12.42 -20.07 23.73
C ALA A 192 -13.93 -20.27 23.58
N LEU A 193 -14.50 -19.89 22.45
CA LEU A 193 -15.93 -20.06 22.15
C LEU A 193 -16.31 -21.55 22.00
N ALA A 194 -15.48 -22.34 21.30
CA ALA A 194 -15.71 -23.76 21.12
C ALA A 194 -15.69 -24.48 22.49
N ASN A 195 -14.67 -24.24 23.32
CA ASN A 195 -14.53 -24.81 24.63
C ASN A 195 -15.73 -24.47 25.57
N ALA A 196 -16.17 -23.20 25.52
CA ALA A 196 -17.33 -22.76 26.30
C ALA A 196 -18.64 -23.44 25.84
N ALA A 197 -18.71 -23.85 24.58
CA ALA A 197 -19.85 -24.60 24.02
C ALA A 197 -19.71 -26.13 24.15
N GLY A 198 -18.67 -26.63 24.81
CA GLY A 198 -18.41 -28.07 24.96
C GLY A 198 -17.93 -28.76 23.69
N ALA A 199 -17.26 -28.01 22.79
CA ALA A 199 -16.70 -28.49 21.53
C ALA A 199 -15.22 -28.09 21.42
N GLU A 200 -14.53 -28.66 20.47
CA GLU A 200 -13.16 -28.28 20.11
C GLU A 200 -13.10 -27.70 18.68
N THR A 201 -12.17 -26.77 18.46
CA THR A 201 -11.90 -26.30 17.09
C THR A 201 -11.13 -27.36 16.32
N ASP A 202 -11.51 -27.53 15.06
CA ASP A 202 -10.82 -28.43 14.13
C ASP A 202 -10.00 -27.59 13.12
N CYS A 203 -10.28 -27.73 11.87
CA CYS A 203 -9.54 -27.04 10.80
C CYS A 203 -10.15 -25.68 10.46
N VAL A 204 -9.34 -24.89 9.77
CA VAL A 204 -9.79 -23.62 9.18
C VAL A 204 -10.53 -23.90 7.88
N LEU A 205 -11.78 -23.44 7.78
CA LEU A 205 -12.62 -23.57 6.59
C LEU A 205 -12.51 -22.34 5.67
N ASN A 206 -12.41 -21.17 6.27
CA ASN A 206 -12.28 -19.92 5.52
C ASN A 206 -11.51 -18.88 6.34
N ILE A 207 -10.68 -18.09 5.64
CA ILE A 207 -10.04 -16.89 6.17
C ILE A 207 -10.25 -15.78 5.16
N SER A 208 -10.72 -14.63 5.64
CA SER A 208 -10.80 -13.40 4.86
C SER A 208 -10.21 -12.22 5.63
N GLU A 209 -9.41 -11.41 4.95
CA GLU A 209 -8.86 -10.18 5.49
C GLU A 209 -9.74 -9.00 5.05
N ASN A 210 -10.09 -8.15 6.01
CA ASN A 210 -10.74 -6.88 5.71
C ASN A 210 -9.67 -5.81 5.48
N THR A 211 -9.35 -5.53 4.22
CA THR A 211 -8.27 -4.62 3.83
C THR A 211 -8.63 -3.13 3.92
N TRP A 212 -9.90 -2.79 4.20
CA TRP A 212 -10.39 -1.41 4.17
C TRP A 212 -9.82 -0.50 5.27
N SER A 213 -9.23 -1.07 6.32
CA SER A 213 -8.81 -0.29 7.49
C SER A 213 -7.38 0.26 7.42
N TYR A 214 -6.63 0.01 6.33
CA TYR A 214 -5.20 0.34 6.32
C TYR A 214 -4.87 1.78 5.96
N TYR A 215 -5.82 2.60 5.45
CA TYR A 215 -5.42 3.83 4.79
C TYR A 215 -6.37 5.02 4.93
N ASN A 216 -7.27 5.06 5.91
CA ASN A 216 -8.16 6.21 6.08
C ASN A 216 -7.48 7.48 6.62
N GLY A 217 -6.21 7.42 6.98
CA GLY A 217 -5.48 8.55 7.52
C GLY A 217 -4.64 9.34 6.52
N TRP A 218 -4.40 8.82 5.33
CA TRP A 218 -3.31 9.35 4.51
C TRP A 218 -3.73 10.19 3.30
N TRP A 219 -4.91 9.95 2.73
CA TRP A 219 -5.33 10.68 1.52
C TRP A 219 -6.41 11.73 1.77
N TYR A 220 -7.18 11.60 2.81
CA TYR A 220 -8.17 12.60 3.23
C TYR A 220 -8.19 12.70 4.75
N GLY A 221 -7.75 13.83 5.26
CA GLY A 221 -7.90 14.39 6.59
C GLY A 221 -8.54 13.53 7.67
N SER A 222 -7.71 13.16 8.66
CA SER A 222 -8.08 13.05 10.09
C SER A 222 -9.44 12.44 10.44
N GLY A 223 -9.69 11.21 10.03
CA GLY A 223 -10.58 10.36 10.80
C GLY A 223 -9.77 9.67 11.90
N ARG A 224 -9.59 10.29 13.06
CA ARG A 224 -9.31 9.53 14.27
C ARG A 224 -10.54 8.65 14.50
N ASP A 225 -10.47 7.40 14.04
CA ASP A 225 -11.50 6.40 14.33
C ASP A 225 -11.59 6.24 15.85
N SER A 226 -12.59 6.87 16.45
CA SER A 226 -12.93 6.76 17.87
C SER A 226 -13.42 5.36 18.26
N ASN A 227 -13.49 4.41 17.31
CA ASN A 227 -13.94 3.03 17.53
C ASN A 227 -12.78 2.05 17.83
N LEU A 228 -11.62 2.53 18.26
CA LEU A 228 -10.47 1.67 18.60
C LEU A 228 -10.63 0.84 19.90
N TRP A 229 -11.73 1.05 20.64
CA TRP A 229 -12.01 0.35 21.89
C TRP A 229 -12.87 -0.89 21.70
N THR A 230 -12.48 -1.82 20.83
CA THR A 230 -13.08 -3.15 20.83
C THR A 230 -12.33 -4.04 21.82
N GLN A 231 -13.07 -4.67 22.73
CA GLN A 231 -12.55 -5.51 23.83
C GLN A 231 -11.65 -6.70 23.39
N ASN A 232 -11.46 -6.90 22.09
CA ASN A 232 -10.69 -8.02 21.54
C ASN A 232 -9.57 -7.54 20.58
N THR A 233 -8.99 -6.36 20.83
CA THR A 233 -7.86 -5.86 20.05
C THR A 233 -6.56 -6.21 20.78
N VAL A 234 -5.69 -6.96 20.12
CA VAL A 234 -4.32 -7.17 20.60
C VAL A 234 -3.51 -5.92 20.28
N GLN A 235 -3.04 -5.24 21.32
CA GLN A 235 -2.17 -4.07 21.20
C GLN A 235 -0.74 -4.46 21.54
N ASN A 236 0.17 -4.16 20.64
CA ASN A 236 1.59 -4.25 20.93
C ASN A 236 2.05 -2.91 21.53
N VAL A 237 1.84 -2.72 22.84
CA VAL A 237 2.34 -1.56 23.58
C VAL A 237 3.60 -2.00 24.31
N THR A 238 4.75 -1.61 23.81
CA THR A 238 6.00 -1.75 24.59
C THR A 238 6.09 -0.60 25.58
N PRO A 239 6.28 -0.87 26.88
CA PRO A 239 6.36 0.17 27.91
C PRO A 239 7.51 1.17 27.69
N SER A 240 8.50 0.82 26.88
CA SER A 240 9.63 1.69 26.51
C SER A 240 9.28 2.82 25.56
N ASP A 241 8.13 2.74 24.86
CA ASP A 241 7.74 3.75 23.86
C ASP A 241 6.99 4.95 24.49
N LEU A 242 6.67 4.88 25.78
CA LEU A 242 6.02 6.00 26.50
C LEU A 242 7.00 7.06 27.01
N GLY A 243 8.29 6.87 26.79
CA GLY A 243 9.34 7.59 27.54
C GLY A 243 10.09 8.70 26.81
N ASN A 244 9.78 9.06 25.58
CA ASN A 244 10.51 10.15 24.93
C ASN A 244 9.69 10.96 23.93
N SER A 245 8.52 11.42 24.33
CA SER A 245 7.97 12.63 23.71
C SER A 245 8.85 13.77 24.22
N SER A 246 9.74 14.29 23.38
CA SER A 246 10.40 15.55 23.65
C SER A 246 9.30 16.59 23.93
N GLU A 247 9.19 16.99 25.19
CA GLU A 247 8.47 18.21 25.60
C GLU A 247 9.15 19.38 24.90
N GLY A 248 8.73 19.66 23.68
CA GLY A 248 9.13 20.82 22.95
C GLY A 248 7.87 21.59 22.57
N ASP A 249 7.85 22.87 22.82
CA ASP A 249 6.87 23.85 22.30
C ASP A 249 6.83 23.92 20.76
N GLU A 250 7.10 22.83 20.08
CA GLU A 250 7.10 22.78 18.63
C GLU A 250 5.66 22.62 18.10
N PRO A 251 5.26 23.41 17.09
CA PRO A 251 3.90 23.39 16.53
C PRO A 251 3.59 22.08 15.81
N ILE A 252 4.60 21.23 15.54
CA ILE A 252 4.49 19.93 14.89
C ILE A 252 5.08 18.88 15.82
N SER A 253 4.23 18.14 16.52
CA SER A 253 4.64 17.06 17.42
C SER A 253 4.52 15.70 16.75
N LEU A 254 5.49 14.83 17.02
CA LEU A 254 5.50 13.44 16.60
C LEU A 254 4.59 12.62 17.51
N GLY A 255 3.62 11.94 16.90
CA GLY A 255 2.81 10.93 17.55
C GLY A 255 3.19 9.51 17.09
N GLN A 256 2.51 8.51 17.62
CA GLN A 256 2.56 7.16 17.07
C GLN A 256 1.51 6.99 15.98
N ILE A 257 1.84 6.21 14.96
CA ILE A 257 0.89 5.75 13.95
C ILE A 257 0.45 4.34 14.28
N SER A 258 -0.83 4.03 14.07
CA SER A 258 -1.38 2.71 14.36
C SER A 258 -1.64 1.94 13.07
N VAL A 259 -1.02 0.77 12.95
CA VAL A 259 -1.25 -0.18 11.86
C VAL A 259 -2.21 -1.25 12.35
N LYS A 260 -3.42 -1.28 11.78
CA LYS A 260 -4.49 -2.20 12.16
C LYS A 260 -4.63 -3.32 11.15
N ALA A 261 -4.86 -4.56 11.63
CA ALA A 261 -5.32 -5.68 10.83
C ALA A 261 -6.60 -6.26 11.41
N GLN A 262 -7.49 -6.70 10.53
CA GLN A 262 -8.72 -7.39 10.91
C GLN A 262 -8.92 -8.60 10.00
N VAL A 263 -9.04 -9.77 10.62
CA VAL A 263 -9.21 -11.04 9.93
C VAL A 263 -10.47 -11.71 10.44
N SER A 264 -11.32 -12.13 9.52
CA SER A 264 -12.46 -13.00 9.81
C SER A 264 -12.09 -14.43 9.44
N ALA A 265 -12.30 -15.37 10.36
CA ALA A 265 -11.99 -16.78 10.18
C ALA A 265 -13.16 -17.67 10.60
N THR A 266 -13.36 -18.75 9.84
CA THR A 266 -14.35 -19.78 10.15
C THR A 266 -13.62 -21.10 10.37
N TYR A 267 -13.87 -21.71 11.53
CA TYR A 267 -13.30 -22.99 11.93
C TYR A 267 -14.39 -24.04 12.01
N GLY A 268 -14.06 -25.28 11.62
CA GLY A 268 -14.87 -26.45 11.92
C GLY A 268 -14.86 -26.77 13.41
N LEU A 269 -15.92 -27.39 13.91
CA LEU A 269 -16.01 -27.88 15.28
C LEU A 269 -16.12 -29.40 15.31
N LYS A 270 -15.45 -30.04 16.23
CA LYS A 270 -15.55 -31.47 16.52
C LYS A 270 -15.95 -31.72 17.96
#